data_686f8af61de922cdd0279d01d5b4e7e5
#
_entry.id   686f8af61de922cdd0279d01d5b4e7e5
#
_cell.length_a   1.000
_cell.length_b   1.000
_cell.length_c   1.000
_cell.angle_alpha   90.00
_cell.angle_beta   90.00
_cell.angle_gamma   90.00
#
_symmetry.space_group_name_H-M   'P 1'
#
loop_
_entity.id
_entity.type
_entity.pdbx_description
1 polymer ?
#
loop_
_entity_poly.entity_id
_entity_poly.type
_entity_poly.pdbx_seq_one_letter_code
_entity_poly.pdbx_strand_id
1 'polypeptide(L)'
;MLLPVEHDPHRTVLQKRKLAETQVDEQPLSTAGQPPHELFGYLSNMQAKAYPAKSALELLDISIPETSIVDTTSWTESRSSDHLVEFIIKALPPLHKRLLQRPKVAGAPTLLFIAGAALRVADVTRVLKDKKLRGEKGGDVAKLFARHIKLDEHVTYLRRTKIGSAAGTPARIGKLLCEKDALSVAQLTHIILDVSYQDAKKRNLFDIPETRDEVIHSVLGAPKLLQGIREGKIQVVLF
;
A
#
# COMPACT_ATOMS: atom_id res chain seq x y z
N MET A 1 -26.35 67.42 21.55
CA MET A 1 -27.50 66.61 21.10
C MET A 1 -26.94 65.64 20.06
N LEU A 2 -26.58 64.43 20.52
CA LEU A 2 -25.93 63.39 19.70
C LEU A 2 -27.03 62.39 19.28
N LEU A 3 -27.16 62.19 17.97
CA LEU A 3 -28.10 61.22 17.38
C LEU A 3 -27.55 59.79 17.53
N PRO A 4 -28.38 58.78 17.78
CA PRO A 4 -27.94 57.39 17.89
C PRO A 4 -27.67 56.78 16.53
N VAL A 5 -26.58 55.97 16.44
CA VAL A 5 -26.21 55.19 15.29
C VAL A 5 -27.09 53.95 15.23
N GLU A 6 -27.93 53.83 14.22
CA GLU A 6 -28.73 52.63 13.96
C GLU A 6 -27.84 51.43 13.63
N HIS A 7 -28.02 50.38 14.39
CA HIS A 7 -27.39 49.09 14.23
C HIS A 7 -28.22 48.25 13.23
N ASP A 8 -27.75 48.11 11.99
CA ASP A 8 -28.38 47.31 10.94
C ASP A 8 -28.07 45.80 11.16
N PRO A 9 -29.07 44.99 11.59
CA PRO A 9 -28.86 43.56 11.85
C PRO A 9 -28.60 42.73 10.58
N HIS A 10 -28.95 43.23 9.39
CA HIS A 10 -28.75 42.51 8.14
C HIS A 10 -27.27 42.47 7.67
N ARG A 11 -26.46 43.45 8.09
CA ARG A 11 -25.03 43.50 7.72
C ARG A 11 -24.21 42.45 8.45
N THR A 12 -24.62 42.07 9.66
CA THR A 12 -23.92 41.06 10.49
C THR A 12 -24.19 39.64 10.01
N VAL A 13 -25.38 39.37 9.46
CA VAL A 13 -25.73 38.03 8.93
C VAL A 13 -25.04 37.72 7.61
N LEU A 14 -24.88 38.73 6.73
CA LEU A 14 -24.15 38.57 5.46
C LEU A 14 -22.63 38.36 5.65
N GLN A 15 -22.04 39.00 6.67
CA GLN A 15 -20.61 38.76 7.00
C GLN A 15 -20.40 37.36 7.59
N LYS A 16 -21.30 36.87 8.44
CA LYS A 16 -21.25 35.50 8.98
C LYS A 16 -21.45 34.43 7.89
N ARG A 17 -22.29 34.67 6.90
CA ARG A 17 -22.45 33.76 5.74
C ARG A 17 -21.22 33.73 4.85
N LYS A 18 -20.58 34.86 4.55
CA LYS A 18 -19.33 34.91 3.75
C LYS A 18 -18.13 34.26 4.44
N LEU A 19 -18.07 34.21 5.79
CA LEU A 19 -17.02 33.47 6.51
C LEU A 19 -17.31 31.96 6.58
N ALA A 20 -18.57 31.52 6.44
CA ALA A 20 -18.91 30.10 6.43
C ALA A 20 -18.71 29.41 5.07
N GLU A 21 -18.59 30.17 3.99
CA GLU A 21 -18.39 29.62 2.63
C GLU A 21 -16.93 29.44 2.21
N THR A 22 -15.95 29.70 3.10
CA THR A 22 -14.51 29.56 2.80
C THR A 22 -13.77 28.59 3.71
N GLN A 23 -14.47 27.72 4.43
CA GLN A 23 -13.86 26.52 4.97
C GLN A 23 -14.11 25.40 3.96
N VAL A 24 -13.25 25.32 2.95
CA VAL A 24 -12.97 24.05 2.30
C VAL A 24 -12.44 23.16 3.42
N ASP A 25 -13.22 22.16 3.83
CA ASP A 25 -12.74 21.06 4.65
C ASP A 25 -11.60 20.39 3.86
N GLU A 26 -10.39 20.90 4.02
CA GLU A 26 -9.17 20.16 3.66
C GLU A 26 -9.13 18.96 4.60
N GLN A 27 -9.78 17.86 4.19
CA GLN A 27 -9.52 16.58 4.82
C GLN A 27 -8.01 16.36 4.76
N PRO A 28 -7.35 16.10 5.90
CA PRO A 28 -5.91 15.88 5.88
C PRO A 28 -5.60 14.81 4.86
N LEU A 29 -4.76 15.13 3.88
CA LEU A 29 -4.33 14.18 2.85
C LEU A 29 -3.90 12.90 3.55
N SER A 30 -4.50 11.77 3.15
CA SER A 30 -4.11 10.49 3.72
C SER A 30 -2.60 10.30 3.51
N THR A 31 -1.91 9.67 4.44
CA THR A 31 -0.46 9.39 4.32
C THR A 31 -0.09 8.89 2.92
N ALA A 32 -0.89 8.01 2.33
CA ALA A 32 -0.66 7.46 1.00
C ALA A 32 -0.76 8.48 -0.16
N GLY A 33 -1.38 9.63 0.05
CA GLY A 33 -1.50 10.69 -0.95
C GLY A 33 -0.34 11.68 -0.97
N GLN A 34 0.63 11.52 -0.08
CA GLN A 34 1.80 12.41 0.02
C GLN A 34 2.81 12.17 -1.13
N PRO A 35 3.64 13.16 -1.46
CA PRO A 35 4.69 13.00 -2.47
C PRO A 35 5.81 12.03 -2.00
N PRO A 36 6.61 11.48 -2.93
CA PRO A 36 7.62 10.47 -2.63
C PRO A 36 8.59 10.81 -1.51
N HIS A 37 9.05 12.06 -1.39
CA HIS A 37 9.97 12.49 -0.33
C HIS A 37 9.33 12.40 1.08
N GLU A 38 8.05 12.74 1.22
CA GLU A 38 7.30 12.59 2.47
C GLU A 38 7.06 11.13 2.81
N LEU A 39 6.73 10.32 1.79
CA LEU A 39 6.55 8.87 1.94
C LEU A 39 7.87 8.18 2.32
N PHE A 40 8.99 8.63 1.78
CA PHE A 40 10.32 8.18 2.18
C PHE A 40 10.59 8.48 3.66
N GLY A 41 10.30 9.71 4.10
CA GLY A 41 10.40 10.10 5.51
C GLY A 41 9.50 9.24 6.42
N TYR A 42 8.26 8.99 6.00
CA TYR A 42 7.34 8.11 6.70
C TYR A 42 7.88 6.67 6.84
N LEU A 43 8.31 6.05 5.73
CA LEU A 43 8.86 4.68 5.76
C LEU A 43 10.15 4.60 6.57
N SER A 44 11.04 5.60 6.47
CA SER A 44 12.27 5.68 7.29
C SER A 44 11.96 5.74 8.78
N ASN A 45 10.93 6.50 9.18
CA ASN A 45 10.47 6.55 10.56
C ASN A 45 9.90 5.19 11.02
N MET A 46 9.11 4.51 10.18
CA MET A 46 8.62 3.16 10.50
C MET A 46 9.76 2.15 10.63
N GLN A 47 10.78 2.26 9.79
CA GLN A 47 11.99 1.45 9.85
C GLN A 47 12.78 1.69 11.15
N ALA A 48 12.98 2.94 11.55
CA ALA A 48 13.64 3.27 12.80
C ALA A 48 12.91 2.70 14.04
N LYS A 49 11.57 2.76 14.02
CA LYS A 49 10.75 2.14 15.08
C LYS A 49 10.86 0.61 15.11
N ALA A 50 11.04 -0.03 13.95
CA ALA A 50 11.19 -1.49 13.85
C ALA A 50 12.60 -1.97 14.23
N TYR A 51 13.61 -1.10 14.12
CA TYR A 51 15.02 -1.40 14.45
C TYR A 51 15.59 -0.43 15.50
N PRO A 52 15.06 -0.38 16.73
CA PRO A 52 15.44 0.63 17.73
C PRO A 52 16.91 0.58 18.15
N ALA A 53 17.59 -0.54 17.93
CA ALA A 53 19.00 -0.72 18.28
C ALA A 53 19.98 -0.37 17.15
N LYS A 54 19.49 -0.07 15.93
CA LYS A 54 20.35 0.26 14.79
C LYS A 54 20.70 1.74 14.79
N SER A 55 21.95 2.04 14.43
CA SER A 55 22.41 3.40 14.15
C SER A 55 21.78 3.95 12.86
N ALA A 56 21.84 5.27 12.70
CA ALA A 56 21.34 5.92 11.47
C ALA A 56 22.04 5.40 10.20
N LEU A 57 23.34 5.08 10.28
CA LEU A 57 24.09 4.53 9.15
C LEU A 57 23.61 3.13 8.77
N GLU A 58 23.42 2.23 9.76
CA GLU A 58 22.90 0.89 9.52
C GLU A 58 21.46 0.90 8.99
N LEU A 59 20.64 1.89 9.39
CA LEU A 59 19.30 2.08 8.84
C LEU A 59 19.36 2.53 7.38
N LEU A 60 20.31 3.39 7.02
CA LEU A 60 20.52 3.83 5.65
C LEU A 60 20.89 2.65 4.73
N ASP A 61 21.73 1.73 5.22
CA ASP A 61 22.16 0.54 4.48
C ASP A 61 21.01 -0.42 4.11
N ILE A 62 19.91 -0.36 4.84
CA ILE A 62 18.72 -1.21 4.57
C ILE A 62 17.49 -0.39 4.18
N SER A 63 17.66 0.91 3.90
CA SER A 63 16.56 1.79 3.52
C SER A 63 16.04 1.52 2.10
N ILE A 64 14.77 1.83 1.90
CA ILE A 64 14.14 1.87 0.59
C ILE A 64 14.49 3.22 -0.05
N PRO A 65 15.10 3.27 -1.25
CA PRO A 65 15.37 4.53 -1.91
C PRO A 65 14.08 5.30 -2.25
N GLU A 66 14.10 6.62 -2.11
CA GLU A 66 12.99 7.49 -2.51
C GLU A 66 12.60 7.25 -3.97
N THR A 67 13.58 7.05 -4.85
CA THR A 67 13.38 6.77 -6.28
C THR A 67 12.61 5.48 -6.59
N SER A 68 12.49 4.58 -5.60
CA SER A 68 11.68 3.36 -5.72
C SER A 68 10.24 3.56 -5.25
N ILE A 69 9.89 4.72 -4.69
CA ILE A 69 8.54 5.05 -4.24
C ILE A 69 7.80 5.73 -5.39
N VAL A 70 6.66 5.15 -5.77
CA VAL A 70 5.88 5.69 -6.89
C VAL A 70 5.13 6.94 -6.44
N ASP A 71 5.25 8.01 -7.22
CA ASP A 71 4.40 9.19 -7.05
C ASP A 71 2.97 8.88 -7.50
N THR A 72 2.05 8.95 -6.57
CA THR A 72 0.61 8.76 -6.79
C THR A 72 -0.20 9.98 -6.34
N THR A 73 0.42 11.16 -6.26
CA THR A 73 -0.23 12.43 -5.87
C THR A 73 -1.32 12.86 -6.84
N SER A 74 -1.21 12.46 -8.11
CA SER A 74 -2.25 12.70 -9.13
C SER A 74 -3.56 11.95 -8.88
N TRP A 75 -3.56 10.97 -7.97
CA TRP A 75 -4.76 10.25 -7.56
C TRP A 75 -5.43 10.96 -6.39
N THR A 76 -6.55 11.62 -6.65
CA THR A 76 -7.32 12.42 -5.68
C THR A 76 -8.53 11.69 -5.08
N GLU A 77 -8.90 10.54 -5.65
CA GLU A 77 -10.01 9.72 -5.19
C GLU A 77 -9.66 8.93 -3.91
N SER A 78 -10.68 8.39 -3.26
CA SER A 78 -10.50 7.53 -2.09
C SER A 78 -9.62 6.31 -2.38
N ARG A 79 -8.74 5.95 -1.44
CA ARG A 79 -7.91 4.73 -1.49
C ARG A 79 -8.62 3.55 -0.81
N SER A 80 -9.90 3.39 -1.11
CA SER A 80 -10.69 2.24 -0.66
C SER A 80 -10.57 1.05 -1.62
N SER A 81 -11.00 -0.16 -1.20
CA SER A 81 -11.02 -1.33 -2.07
C SER A 81 -11.81 -1.12 -3.35
N ASP A 82 -12.87 -0.32 -3.30
CA ASP A 82 -13.77 -0.09 -4.44
C ASP A 82 -13.09 0.71 -5.56
N HIS A 83 -12.12 1.55 -5.19
CA HIS A 83 -11.33 2.35 -6.13
C HIS A 83 -10.00 1.69 -6.56
N LEU A 84 -9.63 0.53 -5.98
CA LEU A 84 -8.33 -0.10 -6.25
C LEU A 84 -8.13 -0.46 -7.72
N VAL A 85 -9.19 -0.88 -8.44
CA VAL A 85 -9.13 -1.18 -9.89
C VAL A 85 -8.75 0.06 -10.66
N GLU A 86 -9.48 1.15 -10.45
CA GLU A 86 -9.26 2.43 -11.13
C GLU A 86 -7.90 3.04 -10.75
N PHE A 87 -7.51 2.93 -9.49
CA PHE A 87 -6.20 3.35 -9.01
C PHE A 87 -5.07 2.65 -9.77
N ILE A 88 -5.11 1.30 -9.88
CA ILE A 88 -4.08 0.57 -10.62
C ILE A 88 -4.07 0.96 -12.10
N ILE A 89 -5.23 1.15 -12.71
CA ILE A 89 -5.32 1.50 -14.13
C ILE A 89 -4.80 2.91 -14.40
N LYS A 90 -5.19 3.90 -13.57
CA LYS A 90 -4.92 5.33 -13.82
C LYS A 90 -3.60 5.80 -13.22
N ALA A 91 -3.30 5.40 -11.97
CA ALA A 91 -2.09 5.83 -11.26
C ALA A 91 -0.88 4.92 -11.52
N LEU A 92 -1.10 3.66 -11.90
CA LEU A 92 -0.03 2.66 -12.11
C LEU A 92 -0.10 1.99 -13.51
N PRO A 93 -0.13 2.75 -14.63
CA PRO A 93 -0.28 2.17 -15.97
C PRO A 93 0.78 1.11 -16.33
N PRO A 94 2.06 1.24 -15.91
CA PRO A 94 3.07 0.20 -16.14
C PRO A 94 2.73 -1.13 -15.46
N LEU A 95 2.23 -1.07 -14.21
CA LEU A 95 1.74 -2.25 -13.49
C LEU A 95 0.56 -2.88 -14.21
N HIS A 96 -0.46 -2.09 -14.56
CA HIS A 96 -1.65 -2.58 -15.25
C HIS A 96 -1.27 -3.32 -16.55
N LYS A 97 -0.42 -2.72 -17.39
CA LYS A 97 0.09 -3.35 -18.62
C LYS A 97 0.77 -4.71 -18.35
N ARG A 98 1.47 -4.85 -17.23
CA ARG A 98 2.13 -6.10 -16.84
C ARG A 98 1.15 -7.15 -16.33
N LEU A 99 0.11 -6.74 -15.58
CA LEU A 99 -0.93 -7.64 -15.06
C LEU A 99 -1.75 -8.32 -16.16
N LEU A 100 -1.92 -7.66 -17.30
CA LEU A 100 -2.59 -8.21 -18.48
C LEU A 100 -1.77 -9.32 -19.19
N GLN A 101 -0.49 -9.46 -18.86
CA GLN A 101 0.39 -10.45 -19.49
C GLN A 101 0.33 -11.79 -18.76
N ARG A 102 0.56 -12.88 -19.50
CA ARG A 102 0.62 -14.22 -18.94
C ARG A 102 1.87 -14.38 -18.06
N PRO A 103 1.74 -14.79 -16.78
CA PRO A 103 2.89 -15.07 -15.94
C PRO A 103 3.72 -16.24 -16.50
N LYS A 104 5.03 -16.10 -16.42
CA LYS A 104 5.97 -17.12 -16.97
C LYS A 104 6.36 -18.15 -15.93
N VAL A 105 6.56 -17.72 -14.67
CA VAL A 105 7.11 -18.52 -13.58
C VAL A 105 6.04 -18.76 -12.51
N ALA A 106 5.95 -19.98 -12.00
CA ALA A 106 5.08 -20.32 -10.88
C ALA A 106 5.55 -19.61 -9.59
N GLY A 107 4.62 -19.20 -8.74
CA GLY A 107 4.92 -18.51 -7.47
C GLY A 107 5.56 -17.12 -7.62
N ALA A 108 5.66 -16.57 -8.84
CA ALA A 108 6.27 -15.26 -9.10
C ALA A 108 5.23 -14.25 -9.58
N PRO A 109 4.56 -13.52 -8.67
CA PRO A 109 3.57 -12.51 -9.03
C PRO A 109 4.23 -11.26 -9.63
N THR A 110 3.48 -10.52 -10.44
CA THR A 110 3.84 -9.16 -10.90
C THR A 110 3.55 -8.12 -9.81
N LEU A 111 2.46 -8.32 -9.06
CA LEU A 111 2.01 -7.45 -7.97
C LEU A 111 1.97 -8.22 -6.66
N LEU A 112 2.49 -7.62 -5.59
CA LEU A 112 2.31 -8.06 -4.22
C LEU A 112 1.60 -6.97 -3.42
N PHE A 113 0.40 -7.27 -2.89
CA PHE A 113 -0.39 -6.37 -2.07
C PHE A 113 -0.32 -6.80 -0.59
N ILE A 114 0.11 -5.90 0.28
CA ILE A 114 0.32 -6.15 1.71
C ILE A 114 -0.79 -5.46 2.51
N ALA A 115 -1.57 -6.24 3.26
CA ALA A 115 -2.60 -5.71 4.16
C ALA A 115 -2.49 -6.34 5.54
N GLY A 116 -2.78 -5.55 6.59
CA GLY A 116 -2.62 -5.97 7.99
C GLY A 116 -3.66 -7.00 8.46
N ALA A 117 -4.83 -7.08 7.80
CA ALA A 117 -5.94 -7.92 8.23
C ALA A 117 -6.34 -8.98 7.20
N ALA A 118 -6.59 -10.22 7.66
CA ALA A 118 -6.99 -11.32 6.79
C ALA A 118 -8.30 -11.05 6.01
N LEU A 119 -9.27 -10.35 6.60
CA LEU A 119 -10.50 -9.96 5.92
C LEU A 119 -10.20 -8.96 4.79
N ARG A 120 -9.35 -7.97 5.06
CA ARG A 120 -8.92 -7.01 4.04
C ARG A 120 -8.18 -7.70 2.88
N VAL A 121 -7.30 -8.67 3.17
CA VAL A 121 -6.67 -9.51 2.13
C VAL A 121 -7.71 -10.24 1.28
N ALA A 122 -8.78 -10.78 1.90
CA ALA A 122 -9.84 -11.46 1.15
C ALA A 122 -10.60 -10.50 0.23
N ASP A 123 -10.90 -9.29 0.69
CA ASP A 123 -11.59 -8.26 -0.10
C ASP A 123 -10.71 -7.80 -1.27
N VAL A 124 -9.46 -7.43 -1.02
CA VAL A 124 -8.48 -7.07 -2.05
C VAL A 124 -8.30 -8.20 -3.07
N THR A 125 -8.25 -9.46 -2.62
CA THR A 125 -8.13 -10.61 -3.54
C THR A 125 -9.32 -10.69 -4.49
N ARG A 126 -10.56 -10.36 -4.04
CA ARG A 126 -11.73 -10.30 -4.93
C ARG A 126 -11.59 -9.19 -5.97
N VAL A 127 -11.16 -8.02 -5.55
CA VAL A 127 -10.93 -6.87 -6.43
C VAL A 127 -9.84 -7.15 -7.47
N LEU A 128 -8.71 -7.74 -7.07
CA LEU A 128 -7.61 -8.09 -7.99
C LEU A 128 -8.00 -9.16 -9.03
N LYS A 129 -9.11 -9.89 -8.83
CA LYS A 129 -9.67 -10.82 -9.82
C LYS A 129 -10.47 -10.14 -10.92
N ASP A 130 -10.70 -8.83 -10.84
CA ASP A 130 -11.43 -8.08 -11.86
C ASP A 130 -10.77 -8.28 -13.23
N LYS A 131 -11.62 -8.55 -14.25
CA LYS A 131 -11.17 -8.76 -15.64
C LYS A 131 -10.50 -7.52 -16.22
N LYS A 132 -10.86 -6.31 -15.79
CA LYS A 132 -10.21 -5.07 -16.22
C LYS A 132 -8.73 -5.04 -15.82
N LEU A 133 -8.36 -5.64 -14.66
CA LEU A 133 -6.96 -5.69 -14.20
C LEU A 133 -6.17 -6.82 -14.86
N ARG A 134 -6.72 -8.03 -14.88
CA ARG A 134 -5.96 -9.20 -15.30
C ARG A 134 -6.19 -9.62 -16.76
N GLY A 135 -7.22 -9.09 -17.40
CA GLY A 135 -7.64 -9.57 -18.71
C GLY A 135 -7.94 -11.08 -18.69
N GLU A 136 -7.92 -11.70 -19.88
CA GLU A 136 -8.12 -13.15 -20.01
C GLU A 136 -6.81 -13.95 -19.88
N LYS A 137 -5.66 -13.31 -20.13
CA LYS A 137 -4.33 -13.93 -20.12
C LYS A 137 -3.58 -13.75 -18.79
N GLY A 138 -4.05 -12.89 -17.93
CA GLY A 138 -3.44 -12.63 -16.62
C GLY A 138 -3.46 -13.88 -15.74
N GLY A 139 -2.49 -13.97 -14.82
CA GLY A 139 -2.35 -15.11 -13.92
C GLY A 139 -3.41 -15.16 -12.83
N ASP A 140 -3.38 -16.22 -12.06
CA ASP A 140 -4.24 -16.35 -10.87
C ASP A 140 -3.88 -15.29 -9.82
N VAL A 141 -4.84 -15.05 -8.91
CA VAL A 141 -4.67 -14.15 -7.77
C VAL A 141 -4.52 -14.98 -6.51
N ALA A 142 -3.33 -14.96 -5.92
CA ALA A 142 -3.04 -15.69 -4.69
C ALA A 142 -3.54 -14.93 -3.46
N LYS A 143 -4.14 -15.68 -2.52
CA LYS A 143 -4.60 -15.18 -1.23
C LYS A 143 -3.74 -15.77 -0.12
N LEU A 144 -2.91 -14.93 0.53
CA LEU A 144 -1.82 -15.38 1.39
C LEU A 144 -1.99 -14.89 2.85
N PHE A 145 -2.78 -15.61 3.65
CA PHE A 145 -2.91 -15.39 5.09
C PHE A 145 -3.07 -16.70 5.87
N ALA A 146 -2.83 -16.67 7.18
CA ALA A 146 -2.71 -17.88 7.99
C ALA A 146 -4.04 -18.52 8.37
N ARG A 147 -5.15 -17.74 8.44
CA ARG A 147 -6.43 -18.22 8.95
C ARG A 147 -6.98 -19.38 8.07
N HIS A 148 -7.11 -20.56 8.67
CA HIS A 148 -7.62 -21.79 8.03
C HIS A 148 -6.79 -22.35 6.86
N ILE A 149 -5.60 -21.82 6.58
CA ILE A 149 -4.71 -22.30 5.51
C ILE A 149 -3.33 -22.56 6.08
N LYS A 150 -2.86 -23.81 6.02
CA LYS A 150 -1.52 -24.17 6.46
C LYS A 150 -0.43 -23.57 5.56
N LEU A 151 0.76 -23.36 6.11
CA LEU A 151 1.89 -22.80 5.33
C LEU A 151 2.23 -23.68 4.14
N ASP A 152 2.31 -25.00 4.34
CA ASP A 152 2.69 -25.96 3.30
C ASP A 152 1.64 -26.10 2.18
N GLU A 153 0.38 -25.80 2.46
CA GLU A 153 -0.66 -25.68 1.42
C GLU A 153 -0.37 -24.51 0.48
N HIS A 154 0.03 -23.34 1.03
CA HIS A 154 0.46 -22.21 0.23
C HIS A 154 1.75 -22.51 -0.55
N VAL A 155 2.70 -23.20 0.04
CA VAL A 155 3.95 -23.62 -0.64
C VAL A 155 3.62 -24.51 -1.84
N THR A 156 2.76 -25.52 -1.64
CA THR A 156 2.35 -26.44 -2.70
C THR A 156 1.59 -25.71 -3.82
N TYR A 157 0.68 -24.81 -3.45
CA TYR A 157 -0.08 -23.99 -4.39
C TYR A 157 0.85 -23.11 -5.23
N LEU A 158 1.74 -22.34 -4.59
CA LEU A 158 2.64 -21.41 -5.27
C LEU A 158 3.62 -22.10 -6.21
N ARG A 159 4.15 -23.26 -5.82
CA ARG A 159 5.08 -24.04 -6.66
C ARG A 159 4.46 -24.55 -7.96
N ARG A 160 3.12 -24.65 -8.00
CA ARG A 160 2.41 -25.20 -9.18
C ARG A 160 1.65 -24.14 -9.98
N THR A 161 1.38 -22.96 -9.39
CA THR A 161 0.47 -21.98 -9.96
C THR A 161 1.20 -20.75 -10.48
N LYS A 162 0.92 -20.37 -11.71
CA LYS A 162 1.38 -19.11 -12.29
C LYS A 162 0.43 -17.99 -11.85
N ILE A 163 0.87 -17.21 -10.89
CA ILE A 163 0.11 -16.12 -10.30
C ILE A 163 0.50 -14.77 -10.92
N GLY A 164 -0.50 -13.94 -11.27
CA GLY A 164 -0.28 -12.57 -11.75
C GLY A 164 -0.15 -11.58 -10.60
N SER A 165 -0.93 -11.78 -9.55
CA SER A 165 -0.90 -10.96 -8.34
C SER A 165 -1.09 -11.81 -7.09
N ALA A 166 -0.64 -11.29 -5.96
CA ALA A 166 -0.87 -11.88 -4.65
C ALA A 166 -1.25 -10.81 -3.65
N ALA A 167 -2.23 -11.08 -2.78
CA ALA A 167 -2.51 -10.27 -1.61
C ALA A 167 -2.28 -11.10 -0.34
N GLY A 168 -1.66 -10.51 0.68
CA GLY A 168 -1.39 -11.26 1.89
C GLY A 168 -1.06 -10.43 3.12
N THR A 169 -1.06 -11.11 4.27
CA THR A 169 -0.60 -10.53 5.53
C THR A 169 0.92 -10.60 5.63
N PRO A 170 1.59 -9.61 6.27
CA PRO A 170 3.05 -9.54 6.35
C PRO A 170 3.69 -10.83 6.83
N ALA A 171 3.24 -11.38 7.96
CA ALA A 171 3.77 -12.63 8.53
C ALA A 171 3.73 -13.81 7.55
N ARG A 172 2.63 -13.98 6.81
CA ARG A 172 2.51 -15.08 5.86
C ARG A 172 3.39 -14.88 4.65
N ILE A 173 3.46 -13.65 4.14
CA ILE A 173 4.33 -13.29 3.01
C ILE A 173 5.80 -13.45 3.38
N GLY A 174 6.23 -12.96 4.55
CA GLY A 174 7.59 -13.11 5.04
C GLY A 174 8.03 -14.58 5.11
N LYS A 175 7.18 -15.46 5.65
CA LYS A 175 7.46 -16.91 5.70
C LYS A 175 7.59 -17.53 4.31
N LEU A 176 6.77 -17.13 3.37
CA LEU A 176 6.82 -17.66 1.99
C LEU A 176 8.00 -17.13 1.20
N LEU A 177 8.46 -15.91 1.46
CA LEU A 177 9.66 -15.30 0.85
C LEU A 177 10.96 -15.86 1.42
N CYS A 178 11.07 -15.90 2.76
CA CYS A 178 12.35 -16.13 3.44
C CYS A 178 12.54 -17.57 3.90
N GLU A 179 11.51 -18.20 4.48
CA GLU A 179 11.65 -19.53 5.09
C GLU A 179 11.44 -20.66 4.07
N LYS A 180 10.54 -20.49 3.12
CA LYS A 180 10.11 -21.55 2.19
C LYS A 180 10.56 -21.33 0.76
N ASP A 181 11.03 -20.11 0.43
CA ASP A 181 11.40 -19.69 -0.95
C ASP A 181 10.36 -20.10 -2.00
N ALA A 182 9.09 -20.05 -1.61
CA ALA A 182 7.96 -20.46 -2.45
C ALA A 182 7.31 -19.27 -3.17
N LEU A 183 7.43 -18.07 -2.61
CA LEU A 183 7.02 -16.82 -3.24
C LEU A 183 8.24 -16.16 -3.84
N SER A 184 8.31 -16.12 -5.16
CA SER A 184 9.47 -15.60 -5.89
C SER A 184 9.27 -14.15 -6.32
N VAL A 185 10.32 -13.34 -6.19
CA VAL A 185 10.35 -11.93 -6.66
C VAL A 185 10.76 -11.78 -8.12
N ALA A 186 11.03 -12.87 -8.84
CA ALA A 186 11.61 -12.87 -10.19
C ALA A 186 10.78 -12.11 -11.25
N GLN A 187 9.47 -11.99 -11.05
CA GLN A 187 8.58 -11.24 -11.94
C GLN A 187 7.91 -10.06 -11.24
N LEU A 188 8.24 -9.81 -9.96
CA LEU A 188 7.67 -8.75 -9.17
C LEU A 188 8.12 -7.38 -9.69
N THR A 189 7.17 -6.50 -9.94
CA THR A 189 7.43 -5.13 -10.39
C THR A 189 6.92 -4.09 -9.40
N HIS A 190 5.86 -4.41 -8.66
CA HIS A 190 5.28 -3.50 -7.68
C HIS A 190 4.89 -4.23 -6.40
N ILE A 191 5.12 -3.55 -5.27
CA ILE A 191 4.59 -3.89 -3.97
C ILE A 191 3.69 -2.76 -3.50
N ILE A 192 2.46 -3.06 -3.13
CA ILE A 192 1.49 -2.09 -2.59
C ILE A 192 1.35 -2.32 -1.10
N LEU A 193 1.54 -1.27 -0.30
CA LEU A 193 1.37 -1.25 1.14
C LEU A 193 0.04 -0.56 1.47
N ASP A 194 -0.89 -1.27 2.09
CA ASP A 194 -2.25 -0.81 2.40
C ASP A 194 -2.25 0.04 3.68
N VAL A 195 -1.89 1.31 3.57
CA VAL A 195 -1.77 2.22 4.71
C VAL A 195 -3.04 3.06 4.95
N SER A 196 -3.94 3.12 3.98
CA SER A 196 -5.20 3.85 4.13
C SER A 196 -6.29 3.02 4.84
N TYR A 197 -6.19 1.69 4.80
CA TYR A 197 -7.10 0.84 5.55
C TYR A 197 -6.81 0.91 7.05
N GLN A 198 -7.84 1.18 7.83
CA GLN A 198 -7.80 1.23 9.29
C GLN A 198 -8.69 0.14 9.91
N ASP A 199 -8.21 -0.44 11.02
CA ASP A 199 -9.01 -1.38 11.83
C ASP A 199 -10.08 -0.64 12.65
N ALA A 200 -10.87 -1.39 13.44
CA ALA A 200 -11.89 -0.81 14.31
C ALA A 200 -11.32 0.15 15.37
N LYS A 201 -10.01 0.11 15.65
CA LYS A 201 -9.29 1.01 16.56
C LYS A 201 -8.60 2.16 15.81
N LYS A 202 -8.93 2.39 14.55
CA LYS A 202 -8.34 3.42 13.68
C LYS A 202 -6.82 3.26 13.46
N ARG A 203 -6.32 2.03 13.46
CA ARG A 203 -4.90 1.70 13.25
C ARG A 203 -4.69 1.14 11.84
N ASN A 204 -3.71 1.66 11.14
CA ASN A 204 -3.30 1.19 9.83
C ASN A 204 -2.25 0.05 9.91
N LEU A 205 -1.69 -0.33 8.76
CA LEU A 205 -0.69 -1.39 8.61
C LEU A 205 0.54 -1.20 9.51
N PHE A 206 0.99 0.05 9.73
CA PHE A 206 2.21 0.38 10.48
C PHE A 206 1.96 0.85 11.92
N ASP A 207 0.72 1.13 12.29
CA ASP A 207 0.37 1.55 13.66
C ASP A 207 0.38 0.38 14.65
N ILE A 208 0.30 -0.85 14.14
CA ILE A 208 0.36 -2.07 14.94
C ILE A 208 1.83 -2.53 14.96
N PRO A 209 2.52 -2.50 16.13
CA PRO A 209 3.95 -2.79 16.20
C PRO A 209 4.35 -4.11 15.56
N GLU A 210 3.62 -5.19 15.86
CA GLU A 210 3.91 -6.53 15.35
C GLU A 210 3.76 -6.57 13.81
N THR A 211 2.74 -5.93 13.28
CA THR A 211 2.49 -5.87 11.83
C THR A 211 3.54 -5.01 11.13
N ARG A 212 3.89 -3.85 11.72
CA ARG A 212 4.96 -2.98 11.23
C ARG A 212 6.28 -3.74 11.15
N ASP A 213 6.64 -4.41 12.24
CA ASP A 213 7.91 -5.13 12.34
C ASP A 213 7.96 -6.29 11.33
N GLU A 214 6.86 -7.01 11.11
CA GLU A 214 6.75 -8.01 10.06
C GLU A 214 6.90 -7.41 8.64
N VAL A 215 6.28 -6.25 8.36
CA VAL A 215 6.44 -5.56 7.07
C VAL A 215 7.90 -5.16 6.86
N ILE A 216 8.51 -4.53 7.86
CA ILE A 216 9.87 -4.00 7.74
C ILE A 216 10.91 -5.12 7.71
N HIS A 217 10.85 -6.10 8.66
CA HIS A 217 11.88 -7.13 8.76
C HIS A 217 11.71 -8.23 7.74
N SER A 218 10.49 -8.77 7.63
CA SER A 218 10.26 -10.03 6.92
C SER A 218 9.81 -9.84 5.48
N VAL A 219 9.25 -8.68 5.13
CA VAL A 219 8.82 -8.39 3.76
C VAL A 219 9.81 -7.46 3.09
N LEU A 220 9.84 -6.17 3.46
CA LEU A 220 10.71 -5.17 2.82
C LEU A 220 12.20 -5.45 3.05
N GLY A 221 12.55 -6.02 4.22
CA GLY A 221 13.90 -6.45 4.56
C GLY A 221 14.30 -7.81 3.98
N ALA A 222 13.41 -8.53 3.28
CA ALA A 222 13.76 -9.79 2.62
C ALA A 222 14.86 -9.53 1.57
N PRO A 223 16.02 -10.21 1.63
CA PRO A 223 17.20 -9.81 0.85
C PRO A 223 16.96 -9.66 -0.65
N LYS A 224 16.30 -10.64 -1.28
CA LYS A 224 15.98 -10.60 -2.71
C LYS A 224 15.00 -9.47 -3.07
N LEU A 225 14.05 -9.16 -2.17
CA LEU A 225 13.08 -8.10 -2.37
C LEU A 225 13.74 -6.72 -2.22
N LEU A 226 14.47 -6.51 -1.14
CA LEU A 226 15.19 -5.26 -0.87
C LEU A 226 16.19 -4.95 -1.99
N GLN A 227 16.93 -5.96 -2.45
CA GLN A 227 17.84 -5.81 -3.59
C GLN A 227 17.08 -5.36 -4.85
N GLY A 228 15.94 -6.00 -5.17
CA GLY A 228 15.12 -5.63 -6.33
C GLY A 228 14.56 -4.22 -6.24
N ILE A 229 14.19 -3.76 -5.03
CA ILE A 229 13.75 -2.39 -4.79
C ILE A 229 14.92 -1.40 -5.02
N ARG A 230 16.08 -1.67 -4.43
CA ARG A 230 17.27 -0.80 -4.55
C ARG A 230 17.82 -0.72 -5.97
N GLU A 231 17.67 -1.77 -6.74
CA GLU A 231 18.02 -1.79 -8.18
C GLU A 231 16.95 -1.13 -9.07
N GLY A 232 15.86 -0.60 -8.49
CA GLY A 232 14.77 0.02 -9.24
C GLY A 232 13.90 -0.94 -10.05
N LYS A 233 14.09 -2.26 -9.87
CA LYS A 233 13.28 -3.31 -10.54
C LYS A 233 11.89 -3.45 -9.92
N ILE A 234 11.77 -3.15 -8.63
CA ILE A 234 10.54 -3.27 -7.84
C ILE A 234 10.20 -1.89 -7.28
N GLN A 235 9.02 -1.41 -7.58
CA GLN A 235 8.50 -0.13 -7.12
C GLN A 235 7.62 -0.33 -5.88
N VAL A 236 7.71 0.59 -4.93
CA VAL A 236 6.91 0.61 -3.70
C VAL A 236 5.80 1.65 -3.84
N VAL A 237 4.58 1.24 -3.56
CA VAL A 237 3.37 2.08 -3.62
C VAL A 237 2.70 2.07 -2.26
N LEU A 238 2.31 3.22 -1.74
CA LEU A 238 1.43 3.33 -0.58
C LEU A 238 0.00 3.57 -1.08
N PHE A 239 -0.95 2.76 -0.57
CA PHE A 239 -2.35 2.81 -0.98
C PHE A 239 -3.27 2.98 0.22
#